data_9d0874aa64d220ff9c2e5a0a4fccb334
#
_entry.id   9d0874aa64d220ff9c2e5a0a4fccb334
#
_cell.length_a   1.000
_cell.length_b   1.000
_cell.length_c   1.000
_cell.angle_alpha   90.00
_cell.angle_beta   90.00
_cell.angle_gamma   90.00
#
_symmetry.space_group_name_H-M   'P 1'
#
loop_
_entity.id
_entity.type
_entity.pdbx_description
1 polymer ?
#
loop_
_entity_poly.entity_id
_entity_poly.type
_entity_poly.pdbx_seq_one_letter_code
_entity_poly.pdbx_strand_id
1 'polypeptide(L)'
;LLSEWSAFLKERSNYNADSTIKEALWSRLLNLVERNYVSREGQYYVITSKGLDYAVKEAEADPKRRVLRAINNFNESQKKSLKELLSKIDPDDFQVLIRDLLDKMGYDNVRVTGASGDKGVDVVATAQFGITTIEEFVQVKRHQGAIGRPILDQLRGALPLHKAIRGTLITLGNFTSGCKDAALFQGEAP
;
A
#
# COMPACT_ATOMS: atom_id res chain seq x y z
N LEU A 1 -20.20 -3.97 -4.36
CA LEU A 1 -21.14 -4.12 -3.22
C LEU A 1 -21.84 -5.47 -3.22
N LEU A 2 -22.55 -5.90 -4.30
CA LEU A 2 -23.27 -7.18 -4.34
C LEU A 2 -22.33 -8.38 -4.22
N SER A 3 -21.21 -8.36 -4.92
CA SER A 3 -20.19 -9.41 -4.88
C SER A 3 -19.55 -9.56 -3.49
N GLU A 4 -19.18 -8.46 -2.88
CA GLU A 4 -18.60 -8.42 -1.53
C GLU A 4 -19.61 -8.89 -0.48
N TRP A 5 -20.85 -8.43 -0.60
CA TRP A 5 -21.94 -8.83 0.27
C TRP A 5 -22.30 -10.32 0.12
N SER A 6 -22.29 -10.83 -1.10
CA SER A 6 -22.50 -12.24 -1.39
C SER A 6 -21.42 -13.12 -0.76
N ALA A 7 -20.14 -12.74 -0.89
CA ALA A 7 -19.03 -13.44 -0.25
C ALA A 7 -19.16 -13.44 1.28
N PHE A 8 -19.46 -12.28 1.88
CA PHE A 8 -19.64 -12.15 3.32
C PHE A 8 -20.79 -13.02 3.87
N LEU A 9 -21.95 -13.07 3.16
CA LEU A 9 -23.09 -13.87 3.60
C LEU A 9 -22.87 -15.37 3.41
N LYS A 10 -22.21 -15.79 2.33
CA LYS A 10 -21.87 -17.21 2.10
C LYS A 10 -20.91 -17.74 3.16
N GLU A 11 -19.99 -16.91 3.65
CA GLU A 11 -19.03 -17.29 4.69
C GLU A 11 -19.65 -17.36 6.10
N ARG A 12 -20.64 -16.49 6.40
CA ARG A 12 -21.13 -16.27 7.78
C ARG A 12 -22.59 -16.62 8.01
N SER A 13 -23.27 -17.16 7.02
CA SER A 13 -24.67 -17.54 7.12
C SER A 13 -24.99 -18.75 6.24
N ASN A 14 -26.20 -19.29 6.39
CA ASN A 14 -26.70 -20.36 5.56
C ASN A 14 -27.28 -19.91 4.19
N TYR A 15 -27.04 -18.65 3.80
CA TYR A 15 -27.50 -18.13 2.51
C TYR A 15 -26.54 -18.55 1.39
N ASN A 16 -26.97 -19.55 0.59
CA ASN A 16 -26.16 -20.09 -0.51
C ASN A 16 -26.67 -19.71 -1.90
N ALA A 17 -27.95 -19.39 -2.05
CA ALA A 17 -28.54 -19.02 -3.33
C ALA A 17 -28.44 -17.51 -3.58
N ASP A 18 -28.01 -17.14 -4.78
CA ASP A 18 -27.85 -15.73 -5.18
C ASP A 18 -29.16 -14.93 -5.16
N SER A 19 -30.31 -15.57 -5.45
CA SER A 19 -31.65 -14.97 -5.32
C SER A 19 -31.94 -14.56 -3.87
N THR A 20 -31.72 -15.44 -2.94
CA THR A 20 -31.94 -15.21 -1.51
C THR A 20 -31.01 -14.12 -0.97
N ILE A 21 -29.77 -14.08 -1.45
CA ILE A 21 -28.81 -13.03 -1.09
C ILE A 21 -29.26 -11.65 -1.62
N LYS A 22 -29.77 -11.60 -2.85
CA LYS A 22 -30.30 -10.35 -3.43
C LYS A 22 -31.53 -9.86 -2.66
N GLU A 23 -32.45 -10.73 -2.33
CA GLU A 23 -33.64 -10.40 -1.52
C GLU A 23 -33.25 -9.89 -0.13
N ALA A 24 -32.31 -10.54 0.53
CA ALA A 24 -31.80 -10.13 1.83
C ALA A 24 -31.13 -8.74 1.77
N LEU A 25 -30.35 -8.46 0.75
CA LEU A 25 -29.74 -7.14 0.54
C LEU A 25 -30.80 -6.07 0.30
N TRP A 26 -31.78 -6.37 -0.57
CA TRP A 26 -32.85 -5.45 -0.91
C TRP A 26 -33.71 -5.09 0.30
N SER A 27 -34.13 -6.08 1.08
CA SER A 27 -34.90 -5.88 2.30
C SER A 27 -34.15 -4.99 3.30
N ARG A 28 -32.84 -5.22 3.47
CA ARG A 28 -32.03 -4.38 4.34
C ARG A 28 -31.86 -2.95 3.84
N LEU A 29 -31.67 -2.75 2.54
CA LEU A 29 -31.59 -1.42 1.95
C LEU A 29 -32.90 -0.64 2.14
N LEU A 30 -34.05 -1.29 1.90
CA LEU A 30 -35.37 -0.65 2.14
C LEU A 30 -35.53 -0.25 3.62
N ASN A 31 -35.17 -1.12 4.55
CA ASN A 31 -35.21 -0.81 5.98
C ASN A 31 -34.32 0.39 6.36
N LEU A 32 -33.12 0.51 5.76
CA LEU A 32 -32.26 1.64 5.97
C LEU A 32 -32.83 2.93 5.37
N VAL A 33 -33.52 2.86 4.25
CA VAL A 33 -34.20 4.00 3.63
C VAL A 33 -35.40 4.46 4.48
N GLU A 34 -36.25 3.52 4.95
CA GLU A 34 -37.39 3.80 5.84
C GLU A 34 -36.94 4.50 7.13
N ARG A 35 -35.81 4.09 7.68
CA ARG A 35 -35.22 4.71 8.88
C ARG A 35 -34.49 6.02 8.60
N ASN A 36 -34.45 6.43 7.35
CA ASN A 36 -33.71 7.62 6.90
C ASN A 36 -32.22 7.58 7.22
N TYR A 37 -31.59 6.37 7.22
CA TYR A 37 -30.15 6.21 7.34
C TYR A 37 -29.48 6.26 5.98
N VAL A 38 -30.22 5.93 4.92
CA VAL A 38 -29.77 5.95 3.53
C VAL A 38 -30.85 6.65 2.71
N SER A 39 -30.48 7.49 1.76
CA SER A 39 -31.36 8.08 0.74
C SER A 39 -31.09 7.43 -0.61
N ARG A 40 -32.11 7.41 -1.47
CA ARG A 40 -31.97 6.98 -2.86
C ARG A 40 -31.85 8.19 -3.77
N GLU A 41 -30.75 8.25 -4.52
CA GLU A 41 -30.47 9.27 -5.52
C GLU A 41 -30.33 8.62 -6.90
N GLY A 42 -31.44 8.57 -7.64
CA GLY A 42 -31.49 7.89 -8.93
C GLY A 42 -31.24 6.38 -8.80
N GLN A 43 -30.11 5.91 -9.32
CA GLN A 43 -29.69 4.51 -9.25
C GLN A 43 -28.77 4.20 -8.05
N TYR A 44 -28.39 5.21 -7.29
CA TYR A 44 -27.46 5.10 -6.18
C TYR A 44 -28.15 5.19 -4.83
N TYR A 45 -27.51 4.63 -3.81
CA TYR A 45 -27.88 4.80 -2.42
C TYR A 45 -26.76 5.56 -1.71
N VAL A 46 -27.13 6.64 -1.01
CA VAL A 46 -26.20 7.54 -0.32
C VAL A 46 -26.50 7.52 1.16
N ILE A 47 -25.48 7.42 1.99
CA ILE A 47 -25.64 7.50 3.45
C ILE A 47 -26.05 8.93 3.82
N THR A 48 -27.08 9.07 4.66
CA THR A 48 -27.51 10.38 5.20
C THR A 48 -26.66 10.77 6.41
N SER A 49 -26.73 12.04 6.84
CA SER A 49 -26.08 12.48 8.08
C SER A 49 -26.53 11.64 9.28
N LYS A 50 -27.84 11.34 9.37
CA LYS A 50 -28.39 10.47 10.42
C LYS A 50 -27.83 9.04 10.34
N GLY A 51 -27.65 8.51 9.13
CA GLY A 51 -27.05 7.19 8.92
C GLY A 51 -25.58 7.16 9.31
N LEU A 52 -24.85 8.21 9.01
CA LEU A 52 -23.45 8.34 9.39
C LEU A 52 -23.30 8.41 10.92
N ASP A 53 -24.11 9.23 11.59
CA ASP A 53 -24.12 9.33 13.06
C ASP A 53 -24.45 7.99 13.72
N TYR A 54 -25.44 7.27 13.18
CA TYR A 54 -25.78 5.94 13.67
C TYR A 54 -24.61 4.94 13.50
N ALA A 55 -24.00 4.91 12.33
CA ALA A 55 -22.88 4.02 12.04
C ALA A 55 -21.66 4.33 12.95
N VAL A 56 -21.40 5.62 13.23
CA VAL A 56 -20.33 6.03 14.15
C VAL A 56 -20.63 5.58 15.57
N LYS A 57 -21.86 5.80 16.09
CA LYS A 57 -22.27 5.37 17.42
C LYS A 57 -22.19 3.86 17.60
N GLU A 58 -22.67 3.09 16.63
CA GLU A 58 -22.58 1.62 16.64
C GLU A 58 -21.12 1.14 16.59
N ALA A 59 -20.30 1.79 15.78
CA ALA A 59 -18.87 1.47 15.71
C ALA A 59 -18.13 1.79 17.02
N GLU A 60 -18.58 2.80 17.76
CA GLU A 60 -18.04 3.17 19.07
C GLU A 60 -18.55 2.27 20.20
N ALA A 61 -19.75 1.72 20.07
CA ALA A 61 -20.34 0.79 21.04
C ALA A 61 -19.67 -0.59 21.03
N ASP A 62 -19.09 -1.02 19.90
CA ASP A 62 -18.41 -2.31 19.79
C ASP A 62 -17.00 -2.26 20.42
N PRO A 63 -16.74 -2.96 21.54
CA PRO A 63 -15.45 -2.97 22.20
C PRO A 63 -14.30 -3.43 21.30
N LYS A 64 -14.54 -4.40 20.41
CA LYS A 64 -13.51 -4.90 19.47
C LYS A 64 -13.10 -3.82 18.48
N ARG A 65 -14.07 -3.09 17.92
CA ARG A 65 -13.80 -1.99 16.99
C ARG A 65 -13.07 -0.83 17.67
N ARG A 66 -13.40 -0.54 18.94
CA ARG A 66 -12.68 0.48 19.73
C ARG A 66 -11.21 0.10 19.91
N VAL A 67 -10.92 -1.16 20.28
CA VAL A 67 -9.56 -1.66 20.44
C VAL A 67 -8.80 -1.61 19.10
N LEU A 68 -9.40 -2.11 18.01
CA LEU A 68 -8.78 -2.06 16.68
C LEU A 68 -8.48 -0.62 16.24
N ARG A 69 -9.40 0.31 16.48
CA ARG A 69 -9.19 1.73 16.18
C ARG A 69 -8.04 2.32 17.01
N ALA A 70 -7.98 2.01 18.29
CA ALA A 70 -6.90 2.46 19.17
C ALA A 70 -5.53 1.92 18.70
N ILE A 71 -5.46 0.65 18.33
CA ILE A 71 -4.25 0.03 17.78
C ILE A 71 -3.84 0.71 16.46
N ASN A 72 -4.79 0.92 15.56
CA ASN A 72 -4.51 1.57 14.28
C ASN A 72 -4.03 3.01 14.48
N ASN A 73 -4.67 3.78 15.35
CA ASN A 73 -4.26 5.15 15.67
C ASN A 73 -2.85 5.19 16.28
N PHE A 74 -2.56 4.26 17.19
CA PHE A 74 -1.22 4.13 17.76
C PHE A 74 -0.19 3.80 16.69
N ASN A 75 -0.45 2.80 15.84
CA ASN A 75 0.46 2.40 14.76
C ASN A 75 0.71 3.55 13.77
N GLU A 76 -0.34 4.29 13.39
CA GLU A 76 -0.18 5.45 12.49
C GLU A 76 0.65 6.57 13.15
N SER A 77 0.44 6.82 14.46
CA SER A 77 1.28 7.74 15.22
C SER A 77 2.75 7.30 15.25
N GLN A 78 3.02 6.01 15.50
CA GLN A 78 4.38 5.46 15.49
C GLN A 78 5.03 5.56 14.10
N LYS A 79 4.30 5.24 13.02
CA LYS A 79 4.79 5.40 11.65
C LYS A 79 5.15 6.85 11.33
N LYS A 80 4.32 7.80 11.77
CA LYS A 80 4.60 9.24 11.59
C LYS A 80 5.89 9.64 12.31
N SER A 81 6.01 9.28 13.60
CA SER A 81 7.20 9.57 14.39
C SER A 81 8.46 8.93 13.80
N LEU A 82 8.36 7.68 13.33
CA LEU A 82 9.46 7.01 12.64
C LEU A 82 9.88 7.75 11.37
N LYS A 83 8.93 8.14 10.52
CA LYS A 83 9.22 8.93 9.31
C LYS A 83 9.90 10.26 9.62
N GLU A 84 9.48 10.94 10.69
CA GLU A 84 10.10 12.19 11.14
C GLU A 84 11.56 11.97 11.61
N LEU A 85 11.83 10.90 12.33
CA LEU A 85 13.19 10.53 12.73
C LEU A 85 14.05 10.20 11.51
N LEU A 86 13.56 9.34 10.61
CA LEU A 86 14.26 8.94 9.38
C LEU A 86 14.56 10.14 8.46
N SER A 87 13.69 11.14 8.43
CA SER A 87 13.91 12.34 7.63
C SER A 87 15.05 13.23 8.12
N LYS A 88 15.48 13.08 9.38
CA LYS A 88 16.58 13.84 9.99
C LYS A 88 17.94 13.16 9.85
N ILE A 89 17.97 11.88 9.50
CA ILE A 89 19.22 11.13 9.28
C ILE A 89 19.93 11.73 8.05
N ASP A 90 21.25 11.77 8.08
CA ASP A 90 22.04 12.19 6.92
C ASP A 90 21.74 11.29 5.69
N PRO A 91 21.75 11.80 4.45
CA PRO A 91 21.49 10.99 3.26
C PRO A 91 22.38 9.75 3.13
N ASP A 92 23.67 9.86 3.45
CA ASP A 92 24.60 8.74 3.35
C ASP A 92 24.33 7.71 4.46
N ASP A 93 24.07 8.16 5.68
CA ASP A 93 23.65 7.29 6.79
C ASP A 93 22.30 6.61 6.50
N PHE A 94 21.41 7.27 5.77
CA PHE A 94 20.15 6.67 5.36
C PHE A 94 20.36 5.54 4.33
N GLN A 95 21.33 5.66 3.43
CA GLN A 95 21.72 4.57 2.52
C GLN A 95 22.31 3.38 3.30
N VAL A 96 23.14 3.65 4.30
CA VAL A 96 23.70 2.63 5.21
C VAL A 96 22.58 1.90 5.97
N LEU A 97 21.58 2.65 6.48
CA LEU A 97 20.40 2.06 7.12
C LEU A 97 19.63 1.14 6.17
N ILE A 98 19.45 1.53 4.90
CA ILE A 98 18.76 0.69 3.91
C ILE A 98 19.59 -0.55 3.60
N ARG A 99 20.92 -0.44 3.49
CA ARG A 99 21.81 -1.62 3.37
C ARG A 99 21.59 -2.60 4.52
N ASP A 100 21.60 -2.11 5.76
CA ASP A 100 21.43 -2.96 6.95
C ASP A 100 20.03 -3.58 7.01
N LEU A 101 19.01 -2.85 6.56
CA LEU A 101 17.65 -3.37 6.43
C LEU A 101 17.57 -4.53 5.44
N LEU A 102 18.16 -4.38 4.24
CA LEU A 102 18.18 -5.42 3.23
C LEU A 102 18.94 -6.66 3.70
N ASP A 103 20.08 -6.48 4.36
CA ASP A 103 20.83 -7.57 4.99
C ASP A 103 19.96 -8.34 6.00
N LYS A 104 19.24 -7.64 6.89
CA LYS A 104 18.28 -8.24 7.84
C LYS A 104 17.07 -8.90 7.18
N MET A 105 16.71 -8.48 5.98
CA MET A 105 15.65 -9.11 5.17
C MET A 105 16.12 -10.37 4.45
N GLY A 106 17.40 -10.73 4.55
CA GLY A 106 17.97 -11.93 3.96
C GLY A 106 18.49 -11.76 2.53
N TYR A 107 18.82 -10.53 2.13
CA TYR A 107 19.58 -10.29 0.91
C TYR A 107 21.06 -10.56 1.17
N ASP A 108 21.74 -11.14 0.17
CA ASP A 108 23.17 -11.38 0.20
C ASP A 108 23.97 -10.24 -0.47
N ASN A 109 25.25 -10.13 -0.14
CA ASN A 109 26.19 -9.20 -0.77
C ASN A 109 25.73 -7.73 -0.80
N VAL A 110 25.01 -7.29 0.24
CA VAL A 110 24.44 -5.95 0.30
C VAL A 110 25.55 -4.92 0.49
N ARG A 111 25.64 -3.95 -0.42
CA ARG A 111 26.67 -2.90 -0.40
C ARG A 111 26.10 -1.56 -0.83
N VAL A 112 26.57 -0.47 -0.20
CA VAL A 112 26.34 0.90 -0.67
C VAL A 112 27.31 1.17 -1.82
N THR A 113 26.82 1.74 -2.92
CA THR A 113 27.66 1.99 -4.11
C THR A 113 28.49 3.25 -4.01
N GLY A 114 28.02 4.29 -3.31
CA GLY A 114 28.78 5.44 -2.79
C GLY A 114 29.64 6.26 -3.75
N ALA A 115 29.62 5.98 -5.05
CA ALA A 115 30.46 6.70 -6.02
C ALA A 115 29.68 7.76 -6.79
N SER A 116 30.21 8.96 -6.82
CA SER A 116 29.81 10.03 -7.73
C SER A 116 29.92 9.54 -9.18
N GLY A 117 28.81 9.08 -9.76
CA GLY A 117 28.75 8.55 -11.12
C GLY A 117 27.84 7.36 -11.34
N ASP A 118 27.32 6.73 -10.29
CA ASP A 118 26.51 5.49 -10.35
C ASP A 118 25.05 5.69 -10.84
N LYS A 119 24.80 6.83 -11.53
CA LYS A 119 23.53 7.12 -12.20
C LYS A 119 22.28 6.91 -11.34
N GLY A 120 22.42 7.12 -10.01
CA GLY A 120 21.29 7.07 -9.06
C GLY A 120 21.02 5.70 -8.46
N VAL A 121 21.95 4.75 -8.54
CA VAL A 121 21.93 3.53 -7.74
C VAL A 121 22.68 3.79 -6.44
N ASP A 122 22.02 3.55 -5.30
CA ASP A 122 22.57 3.85 -3.98
C ASP A 122 22.99 2.59 -3.22
N VAL A 123 22.26 1.48 -3.42
CA VAL A 123 22.56 0.18 -2.79
C VAL A 123 22.39 -0.93 -3.83
N VAL A 124 23.29 -1.92 -3.77
CA VAL A 124 23.20 -3.15 -4.56
C VAL A 124 23.09 -4.32 -3.61
N ALA A 125 22.20 -5.25 -3.93
CA ALA A 125 21.96 -6.45 -3.14
C ALA A 125 21.72 -7.65 -4.05
N THR A 126 21.91 -8.84 -3.54
CA THR A 126 21.67 -10.10 -4.24
C THR A 126 20.53 -10.84 -3.56
N ALA A 127 19.51 -11.22 -4.31
CA ALA A 127 18.42 -12.06 -3.83
C ALA A 127 18.49 -13.46 -4.45
N GLN A 128 18.30 -14.50 -3.65
CA GLN A 128 18.27 -15.87 -4.12
C GLN A 128 16.83 -16.38 -4.20
N PHE A 129 16.43 -16.88 -5.37
CA PHE A 129 15.12 -17.49 -5.62
C PHE A 129 15.34 -18.94 -6.09
N GLY A 130 15.29 -19.89 -5.16
CA GLY A 130 15.64 -21.27 -5.44
C GLY A 130 17.10 -21.40 -5.88
N ILE A 131 17.33 -21.82 -7.13
CA ILE A 131 18.67 -21.93 -7.72
C ILE A 131 19.11 -20.65 -8.48
N THR A 132 18.24 -19.65 -8.58
CA THR A 132 18.51 -18.43 -9.36
C THR A 132 18.91 -17.30 -8.42
N THR A 133 20.01 -16.64 -8.75
CA THR A 133 20.48 -15.44 -8.06
C THR A 133 20.18 -14.22 -8.91
N ILE A 134 19.54 -13.22 -8.31
CA ILE A 134 19.17 -11.96 -8.97
C ILE A 134 19.89 -10.81 -8.28
N GLU A 135 20.60 -10.00 -9.04
CA GLU A 135 21.14 -8.73 -8.55
C GLU A 135 20.05 -7.67 -8.62
N GLU A 136 19.83 -7.00 -7.50
CA GLU A 136 18.83 -5.95 -7.32
C GLU A 136 19.52 -4.61 -7.07
N PHE A 137 19.12 -3.61 -7.84
CA PHE A 137 19.63 -2.24 -7.74
C PHE A 137 18.60 -1.40 -7.01
N VAL A 138 19.02 -0.74 -5.93
CA VAL A 138 18.15 0.04 -5.06
C VAL A 138 18.54 1.50 -5.15
N GLN A 139 17.59 2.33 -5.54
CA GLN A 139 17.69 3.78 -5.44
C GLN A 139 16.93 4.26 -4.21
N VAL A 140 17.57 5.09 -3.41
CA VAL A 140 17.05 5.57 -2.13
C VAL A 140 16.77 7.07 -2.20
N LYS A 141 15.56 7.49 -1.86
CA LYS A 141 15.17 8.90 -1.80
C LYS A 141 14.61 9.21 -0.41
N ARG A 142 15.42 9.78 0.48
CA ARG A 142 15.01 10.21 1.82
C ARG A 142 13.92 11.31 1.80
N HIS A 143 13.63 11.87 0.64
CA HIS A 143 12.65 12.92 0.46
C HIS A 143 11.23 12.48 0.86
N GLN A 144 10.49 13.33 1.57
CA GLN A 144 9.11 13.09 2.00
C GLN A 144 8.06 13.51 0.96
N GLY A 145 8.46 14.18 -0.11
CA GLY A 145 7.57 14.62 -1.17
C GLY A 145 7.12 13.48 -2.09
N ALA A 146 6.28 13.81 -3.07
CA ALA A 146 5.82 12.86 -4.07
C ALA A 146 6.93 12.51 -5.07
N ILE A 147 7.16 11.22 -5.27
CA ILE A 147 8.08 10.67 -6.27
C ILE A 147 7.30 10.42 -7.57
N GLY A 148 7.70 11.08 -8.63
CA GLY A 148 7.10 10.96 -9.95
C GLY A 148 7.80 9.94 -10.86
N ARG A 149 7.16 9.69 -12.01
CA ARG A 149 7.66 8.79 -13.06
C ARG A 149 9.11 9.06 -13.52
N PRO A 150 9.59 10.32 -13.65
CA PRO A 150 10.96 10.55 -14.13
C PRO A 150 12.04 9.85 -13.30
N ILE A 151 11.87 9.75 -11.97
CA ILE A 151 12.82 9.07 -11.09
C ILE A 151 12.78 7.55 -11.33
N LEU A 152 11.61 6.97 -11.56
CA LEU A 152 11.47 5.56 -11.94
C LEU A 152 12.13 5.29 -13.30
N ASP A 153 11.92 6.16 -14.29
CA ASP A 153 12.50 6.01 -15.62
C ASP A 153 14.04 6.15 -15.57
N GLN A 154 14.56 6.99 -14.68
CA GLN A 154 16.01 7.09 -14.42
C GLN A 154 16.58 5.78 -13.87
N LEU A 155 15.92 5.17 -12.86
CA LEU A 155 16.34 3.88 -12.33
C LEU A 155 16.28 2.79 -13.41
N ARG A 156 15.19 2.73 -14.18
CA ARG A 156 15.06 1.78 -15.31
C ARG A 156 16.16 1.93 -16.34
N GLY A 157 16.50 3.15 -16.69
CA GLY A 157 17.60 3.44 -17.62
C GLY A 157 18.97 3.03 -17.10
N ALA A 158 19.16 2.93 -15.80
CA ALA A 158 20.41 2.48 -15.19
C ALA A 158 20.57 0.95 -15.19
N LEU A 159 19.47 0.18 -15.12
CA LEU A 159 19.50 -1.29 -15.01
C LEU A 159 20.31 -1.99 -16.12
N PRO A 160 20.08 -1.71 -17.42
CA PRO A 160 20.83 -2.34 -18.50
C PRO A 160 22.34 -2.05 -18.46
N LEU A 161 22.72 -0.85 -17.99
CA LEU A 161 24.14 -0.44 -17.90
C LEU A 161 24.92 -1.30 -16.91
N HIS A 162 24.22 -1.84 -15.93
CA HIS A 162 24.78 -2.70 -14.87
C HIS A 162 24.40 -4.19 -15.05
N LYS A 163 23.73 -4.55 -16.16
CA LYS A 163 23.21 -5.90 -16.43
C LYS A 163 22.23 -6.39 -15.35
N ALA A 164 21.62 -5.46 -14.64
CA ALA A 164 20.61 -5.77 -13.62
C ALA A 164 19.23 -5.94 -14.28
N ILE A 165 18.46 -6.89 -13.78
CA ILE A 165 17.10 -7.19 -14.25
C ILE A 165 16.04 -6.67 -13.29
N ARG A 166 16.43 -6.20 -12.11
CA ARG A 166 15.51 -5.73 -11.08
C ARG A 166 16.01 -4.43 -10.43
N GLY A 167 15.08 -3.49 -10.27
CA GLY A 167 15.33 -2.25 -9.56
C GLY A 167 14.24 -1.94 -8.55
N THR A 168 14.63 -1.44 -7.39
CA THR A 168 13.73 -1.02 -6.33
C THR A 168 13.96 0.45 -5.98
N LEU A 169 12.88 1.21 -5.90
CA LEU A 169 12.90 2.60 -5.48
C LEU A 169 12.32 2.72 -4.07
N ILE A 170 13.13 3.18 -3.12
CA ILE A 170 12.77 3.36 -1.71
C ILE A 170 12.65 4.85 -1.38
N THR A 171 11.55 5.24 -0.71
CA THR A 171 11.34 6.63 -0.31
C THR A 171 10.58 6.75 1.01
N LEU A 172 10.78 7.83 1.75
CA LEU A 172 9.93 8.22 2.88
C LEU A 172 8.63 8.93 2.43
N GLY A 173 8.59 9.37 1.17
CA GLY A 173 7.44 10.04 0.56
C GLY A 173 6.39 9.07 0.05
N ASN A 174 5.61 9.57 -0.91
CA ASN A 174 4.59 8.79 -1.61
C ASN A 174 4.93 8.73 -3.10
N PHE A 175 4.52 7.67 -3.78
CA PHE A 175 4.60 7.59 -5.23
C PHE A 175 3.33 8.17 -5.86
N THR A 176 3.49 8.97 -6.92
CA THR A 176 2.36 9.43 -7.73
C THR A 176 1.66 8.24 -8.43
N SER A 177 0.38 8.41 -8.83
CA SER A 177 -0.33 7.37 -9.59
C SER A 177 0.44 7.00 -10.86
N GLY A 178 0.90 7.98 -11.65
CA GLY A 178 1.68 7.73 -12.86
C GLY A 178 3.00 6.98 -12.62
N CYS A 179 3.62 7.13 -11.44
CA CYS A 179 4.80 6.34 -11.06
C CYS A 179 4.41 4.89 -10.74
N LYS A 180 3.34 4.70 -9.96
CA LYS A 180 2.84 3.36 -9.61
C LYS A 180 2.36 2.58 -10.83
N ASP A 181 1.58 3.23 -11.68
CA ASP A 181 1.05 2.62 -12.91
C ASP A 181 2.19 2.20 -13.83
N ALA A 182 3.19 3.07 -14.00
CA ALA A 182 4.38 2.74 -14.78
C ALA A 182 5.21 1.60 -14.16
N ALA A 183 5.33 1.51 -12.83
CA ALA A 183 6.07 0.45 -12.16
C ALA A 183 5.38 -0.92 -12.28
N LEU A 184 4.05 -0.95 -12.30
CA LEU A 184 3.23 -2.17 -12.40
C LEU A 184 2.93 -2.57 -13.85
N PHE A 185 3.23 -1.70 -14.82
CA PHE A 185 3.00 -2.00 -16.22
C PHE A 185 3.96 -3.10 -16.70
N GLN A 186 3.46 -4.32 -16.75
CA GLN A 186 4.12 -5.49 -17.34
C GLN A 186 3.89 -5.51 -18.88
N GLY A 187 4.13 -4.42 -19.53
CA GLY A 187 4.08 -4.34 -20.97
C GLY A 187 5.48 -4.45 -21.53
N GLU A 188 5.73 -5.57 -22.21
CA GLU A 188 6.92 -5.85 -23.02
C GLU A 188 8.25 -5.56 -22.30
N ALA A 189 8.84 -6.63 -21.75
CA ALA A 189 10.25 -6.61 -21.41
C ALA A 189 11.06 -6.21 -22.67
N PRO A 190 12.07 -5.39 -22.53
CA PRO A 190 12.99 -5.10 -23.63
C PRO A 190 13.69 -6.37 -24.09
#